data_bba598a51d5407b21f97f810d98ded63
#
_entry.id   bba598a51d5407b21f97f810d98ded63
#
_cell.length_a   1.000
_cell.length_b   1.000
_cell.length_c   1.000
_cell.angle_alpha   90.00
_cell.angle_beta   90.00
_cell.angle_gamma   90.00
#
_symmetry.space_group_name_H-M   'P 1'
#
loop_
_entity.id
_entity.type
_entity.pdbx_description
1 polymer ?
#
loop_
_entity_poly.entity_id
_entity_poly.type
_entity_poly.pdbx_seq_one_letter_code
_entity_poly.pdbx_strand_id
1 'polypeptide(L)'
;MLIVSFSFGFGGMLLIQYSYQASIKQEKRAARNSYEMILRMLKEINEMDDTYQNQTFASVLKRLNWQGLLRDSSVRLLKEQHGEVQWKQPLYYNRKNDNFRRSNGFSTKQGKAVVFQNKNKVYYQITSKISYGKETMVFQGAYDISEVYATRHQQLVSFRKIFVLVI
;
A
#
# COMPACT_ATOMS: atom_id res chain seq x y z
N MET A 1 15.54 -42.95 -10.67
CA MET A 1 14.37 -42.06 -10.85
C MET A 1 13.97 -41.26 -9.61
N LEU A 2 13.87 -41.84 -8.45
CA LEU A 2 13.47 -41.14 -7.20
C LEU A 2 14.30 -39.89 -6.88
N ILE A 3 15.62 -39.91 -7.03
CA ILE A 3 16.50 -38.77 -6.76
C ILE A 3 16.21 -37.58 -7.69
N VAL A 4 15.99 -37.83 -8.96
CA VAL A 4 15.70 -36.79 -9.97
C VAL A 4 14.35 -36.14 -9.68
N SER A 5 13.33 -36.94 -9.37
CA SER A 5 12.01 -36.43 -9.03
C SER A 5 12.02 -35.59 -7.76
N PHE A 6 12.77 -36.02 -6.74
CA PHE A 6 12.92 -35.25 -5.49
C PHE A 6 13.66 -33.93 -5.72
N SER A 7 14.76 -33.95 -6.50
CA SER A 7 15.53 -32.74 -6.83
C SER A 7 14.69 -31.75 -7.64
N PHE A 8 13.91 -32.23 -8.60
CA PHE A 8 13.01 -31.40 -9.40
C PHE A 8 11.88 -30.79 -8.53
N GLY A 9 11.27 -31.60 -7.65
CA GLY A 9 10.22 -31.14 -6.75
C GLY A 9 10.70 -30.06 -5.79
N PHE A 10 11.83 -30.29 -5.14
CA PHE A 10 12.43 -29.35 -4.18
C PHE A 10 12.94 -28.08 -4.86
N GLY A 11 13.66 -28.21 -5.98
CA GLY A 11 14.17 -27.07 -6.75
C GLY A 11 13.06 -26.18 -7.30
N GLY A 12 12.00 -26.79 -7.85
CA GLY A 12 10.83 -26.05 -8.36
C GLY A 12 10.09 -25.30 -7.28
N MET A 13 9.92 -25.91 -6.10
CA MET A 13 9.29 -25.25 -4.96
C MET A 13 10.11 -24.05 -4.44
N LEU A 14 11.43 -24.18 -4.38
CA LEU A 14 12.32 -23.08 -4.02
C LEU A 14 12.23 -21.93 -5.03
N LEU A 15 12.23 -22.21 -6.32
CA LEU A 15 12.10 -21.18 -7.37
C LEU A 15 10.79 -20.41 -7.24
N ILE A 16 9.67 -21.10 -7.00
CA ILE A 16 8.38 -20.45 -6.77
C ILE A 16 8.43 -19.55 -5.52
N GLN A 17 9.06 -20.03 -4.47
CA GLN A 17 9.20 -19.26 -3.22
C GLN A 17 10.06 -17.99 -3.42
N TYR A 18 11.20 -18.10 -4.11
CA TYR A 18 12.06 -16.96 -4.42
C TYR A 18 11.36 -15.94 -5.34
N SER A 19 10.73 -16.42 -6.41
CA SER A 19 9.96 -15.56 -7.32
C SER A 19 8.86 -14.81 -6.60
N TYR A 20 8.12 -15.48 -5.73
CA TYR A 20 7.09 -14.84 -4.90
C TYR A 20 7.65 -13.76 -3.97
N GLN A 21 8.75 -14.06 -3.26
CA GLN A 21 9.37 -13.08 -2.37
C GLN A 21 9.89 -11.86 -3.12
N ALA A 22 10.48 -12.06 -4.30
CA ALA A 22 10.94 -10.98 -5.15
C ALA A 22 9.76 -10.10 -5.63
N SER A 23 8.68 -10.71 -6.10
CA SER A 23 7.48 -10.01 -6.57
C SER A 23 6.81 -9.21 -5.45
N ILE A 24 6.63 -9.80 -4.27
CA ILE A 24 6.03 -9.08 -3.14
C ILE A 24 6.89 -7.90 -2.67
N LYS A 25 8.21 -8.05 -2.71
CA LYS A 25 9.15 -6.97 -2.38
C LYS A 25 9.07 -5.84 -3.40
N GLN A 26 8.94 -6.18 -4.68
CA GLN A 26 8.79 -5.21 -5.77
C GLN A 26 7.48 -4.43 -5.64
N GLU A 27 6.35 -5.11 -5.43
CA GLU A 27 5.04 -4.46 -5.22
C GLU A 27 5.03 -3.53 -4.01
N LYS A 28 5.59 -3.97 -2.88
CA LYS A 28 5.72 -3.12 -1.69
C LYS A 28 6.61 -1.91 -1.93
N ARG A 29 7.67 -2.04 -2.73
CA ARG A 29 8.53 -0.91 -3.10
C ARG A 29 7.80 0.07 -4.01
N ALA A 30 7.08 -0.43 -5.03
CA ALA A 30 6.29 0.40 -5.92
C ALA A 30 5.21 1.18 -5.15
N ALA A 31 4.48 0.50 -4.25
CA ALA A 31 3.51 1.13 -3.38
C ALA A 31 4.12 2.22 -2.49
N ARG A 32 5.29 1.94 -1.90
CA ARG A 32 6.01 2.92 -1.07
C ARG A 32 6.47 4.11 -1.87
N ASN A 33 7.03 3.92 -3.05
CA ASN A 33 7.47 5.00 -3.93
C ASN A 33 6.30 5.90 -4.33
N SER A 34 5.17 5.31 -4.71
CA SER A 34 3.94 6.05 -5.01
C SER A 34 3.44 6.86 -3.81
N TYR A 35 3.43 6.26 -2.62
CA TYR A 35 3.06 6.93 -1.38
C TYR A 35 3.97 8.12 -1.06
N GLU A 36 5.29 7.92 -1.13
CA GLU A 36 6.29 8.96 -0.86
C GLU A 36 6.21 10.10 -1.87
N MET A 37 5.92 9.80 -3.14
CA MET A 37 5.70 10.81 -4.17
C MET A 37 4.52 11.72 -3.81
N ILE A 38 3.38 11.16 -3.43
CA ILE A 38 2.20 11.92 -3.02
C ILE A 38 2.53 12.77 -1.76
N LEU A 39 3.25 12.17 -0.81
CA LEU A 39 3.64 12.83 0.42
C LEU A 39 4.59 14.00 0.20
N ARG A 40 5.53 13.89 -0.75
CA ARG A 40 6.41 15.00 -1.17
C ARG A 40 5.60 16.12 -1.82
N MET A 41 4.70 15.79 -2.75
CA MET A 41 3.81 16.78 -3.36
C MET A 41 3.00 17.57 -2.32
N LEU A 42 2.47 16.87 -1.30
CA LEU A 42 1.74 17.53 -0.20
C LEU A 42 2.64 18.44 0.62
N LYS A 43 3.91 18.05 0.86
CA LYS A 43 4.88 18.87 1.59
C LYS A 43 5.34 20.09 0.80
N GLU A 44 5.66 19.91 -0.48
CA GLU A 44 6.09 21.01 -1.36
C GLU A 44 5.00 22.09 -1.47
N ILE A 45 3.73 21.70 -1.54
CA ILE A 45 2.62 22.66 -1.55
C ILE A 45 2.51 23.40 -0.21
N ASN A 46 2.87 22.75 0.90
CA ASN A 46 2.89 23.37 2.22
C ASN A 46 4.05 24.39 2.36
N GLU A 47 5.14 24.19 1.65
CA GLU A 47 6.32 25.07 1.66
C GLU A 47 6.23 26.21 0.62
N MET A 48 5.39 26.07 -0.39
CA MET A 48 5.10 27.11 -1.37
C MET A 48 4.23 28.20 -0.76
N ASP A 49 4.86 29.34 -0.67
CA ASP A 49 4.53 30.65 -0.15
C ASP A 49 3.02 31.04 -0.07
N ASP A 50 2.73 32.01 0.78
CA ASP A 50 1.47 32.65 1.22
C ASP A 50 0.32 32.78 0.20
N THR A 51 0.61 32.76 -1.08
CA THR A 51 -0.40 32.86 -2.15
C THR A 51 -1.30 31.62 -2.26
N TYR A 52 -0.86 30.45 -1.76
CA TYR A 52 -1.59 29.19 -1.77
C TYR A 52 -2.14 28.76 -0.41
N GLN A 53 -2.02 29.58 0.62
CA GLN A 53 -2.48 29.28 2.00
C GLN A 53 -3.96 28.91 2.12
N ASN A 54 -4.77 29.18 1.09
CA ASN A 54 -6.18 28.78 1.06
C ASN A 54 -6.43 27.38 0.48
N GLN A 55 -5.39 26.65 0.03
CA GLN A 55 -5.56 25.30 -0.44
C GLN A 55 -5.30 24.28 0.68
N THR A 56 -6.34 23.65 1.15
CA THR A 56 -6.21 22.53 2.10
C THR A 56 -5.62 21.32 1.43
N PHE A 57 -4.90 20.47 2.16
CA PHE A 57 -4.41 19.17 1.63
C PHE A 57 -5.51 18.32 0.99
N ALA A 58 -6.74 18.43 1.50
CA ALA A 58 -7.89 17.75 0.92
C ALA A 58 -8.19 18.22 -0.51
N SER A 59 -8.09 19.53 -0.79
CA SER A 59 -8.31 20.07 -2.14
C SER A 59 -7.21 19.64 -3.12
N VAL A 60 -5.97 19.57 -2.65
CA VAL A 60 -4.82 19.08 -3.43
C VAL A 60 -5.03 17.61 -3.79
N LEU A 61 -5.35 16.77 -2.82
CA LEU A 61 -5.62 15.35 -3.06
C LEU A 61 -6.79 15.14 -4.04
N LYS A 62 -7.84 15.95 -3.93
CA LYS A 62 -8.97 15.94 -4.87
C LYS A 62 -8.51 16.26 -6.30
N ARG A 63 -7.64 17.25 -6.47
CA ARG A 63 -7.08 17.63 -7.77
C ARG A 63 -6.18 16.52 -8.34
N LEU A 64 -5.28 15.94 -7.52
CA LEU A 64 -4.44 14.81 -7.91
C LEU A 64 -5.27 13.59 -8.34
N ASN A 65 -6.35 13.32 -7.64
CA ASN A 65 -7.28 12.25 -8.01
C ASN A 65 -7.95 12.51 -9.36
N TRP A 66 -8.36 13.74 -9.60
CA TRP A 66 -8.99 14.14 -10.87
C TRP A 66 -8.02 14.07 -12.06
N GLN A 67 -6.73 14.33 -11.81
CA GLN A 67 -5.65 14.14 -12.79
C GLN A 67 -5.25 12.67 -13.01
N GLY A 68 -5.89 11.73 -12.33
CA GLY A 68 -5.60 10.30 -12.46
C GLY A 68 -4.36 9.81 -11.71
N LEU A 69 -3.64 10.69 -11.00
CA LEU A 69 -2.41 10.35 -10.27
C LEU A 69 -2.64 9.42 -9.07
N LEU A 70 -3.89 9.33 -8.59
CA LEU A 70 -4.28 8.43 -7.51
C LEU A 70 -5.05 7.19 -8.00
N ARG A 71 -4.99 6.88 -9.30
CA ARG A 71 -5.82 5.84 -9.93
C ARG A 71 -5.64 4.46 -9.31
N ASP A 72 -4.40 4.08 -9.02
CA ASP A 72 -4.04 2.74 -8.54
C ASP A 72 -3.87 2.67 -7.02
N SER A 73 -4.17 3.77 -6.32
CA SER A 73 -4.05 3.86 -4.87
C SER A 73 -5.37 4.26 -4.21
N SER A 74 -5.62 3.73 -3.03
CA SER A 74 -6.64 4.23 -2.12
C SER A 74 -5.95 5.15 -1.12
N VAL A 75 -6.36 6.41 -1.04
CA VAL A 75 -5.77 7.36 -0.08
C VAL A 75 -6.86 7.99 0.76
N ARG A 76 -6.53 8.26 2.04
CA ARG A 76 -7.37 9.06 2.93
C ARG A 76 -6.53 9.98 3.80
N LEU A 77 -7.13 11.11 4.14
CA LEU A 77 -6.58 12.12 5.03
C LEU A 77 -7.50 12.26 6.24
N LEU A 78 -6.93 12.19 7.43
CA LEU A 78 -7.64 12.22 8.70
C LEU A 78 -7.10 13.40 9.54
N LYS A 79 -7.99 14.07 10.27
CA LYS A 79 -7.59 15.10 11.23
C LYS A 79 -7.20 14.46 12.56
N GLU A 80 -6.14 14.97 13.20
CA GLU A 80 -5.80 14.68 14.60
C GLU A 80 -6.25 15.86 15.46
N GLN A 81 -7.04 15.58 16.49
CA GLN A 81 -7.49 16.56 17.45
C GLN A 81 -7.18 16.06 18.85
N HIS A 82 -6.51 16.88 19.67
CA HIS A 82 -6.14 16.54 21.07
C HIS A 82 -5.39 15.20 21.20
N GLY A 83 -4.56 14.87 20.20
CA GLY A 83 -3.81 13.60 20.16
C GLY A 83 -4.60 12.39 19.66
N GLU A 84 -5.88 12.55 19.35
CA GLU A 84 -6.74 11.49 18.82
C GLU A 84 -7.05 11.66 17.33
N VAL A 85 -6.93 10.59 16.58
CA VAL A 85 -7.24 10.58 15.16
C VAL A 85 -8.72 10.35 14.92
N GLN A 86 -9.35 11.21 14.14
CA GLN A 86 -10.77 11.15 13.80
C GLN A 86 -11.05 10.13 12.70
N TRP A 87 -11.04 8.83 13.05
CA TRP A 87 -11.16 7.72 12.13
C TRP A 87 -12.47 7.63 11.34
N LYS A 88 -13.56 8.15 11.90
CA LYS A 88 -14.90 8.07 11.32
C LYS A 88 -15.18 9.15 10.29
N GLN A 89 -14.48 10.28 10.37
CA GLN A 89 -14.71 11.46 9.54
C GLN A 89 -13.42 11.88 8.84
N PRO A 90 -13.04 11.21 7.74
CA PRO A 90 -11.88 11.61 6.97
C PRO A 90 -12.13 12.98 6.32
N LEU A 91 -11.10 13.83 6.31
CA LEU A 91 -11.11 15.10 5.58
C LEU A 91 -11.17 14.85 4.06
N TYR A 92 -10.57 13.76 3.64
CA TYR A 92 -10.56 13.32 2.25
C TYR A 92 -10.40 11.80 2.15
N TYR A 93 -11.04 11.21 1.17
CA TYR A 93 -10.77 9.84 0.70
C TYR A 93 -11.18 9.73 -0.77
N ASN A 94 -10.43 8.98 -1.57
CA ASN A 94 -10.74 8.74 -2.98
C ASN A 94 -11.46 7.43 -3.24
N ARG A 95 -11.47 6.50 -2.26
CA ARG A 95 -12.16 5.21 -2.33
C ARG A 95 -12.78 4.86 -0.98
N LYS A 96 -13.64 3.83 -0.97
CA LYS A 96 -14.38 3.41 0.23
C LYS A 96 -13.47 3.20 1.46
N ASN A 97 -13.92 3.67 2.61
CA ASN A 97 -13.18 3.58 3.88
C ASN A 97 -12.90 2.16 4.37
N ASP A 98 -13.59 1.13 3.84
CA ASP A 98 -13.35 -0.27 4.16
C ASP A 98 -12.00 -0.80 3.64
N ASN A 99 -11.38 -0.11 2.69
CA ASN A 99 -10.02 -0.42 2.21
C ASN A 99 -8.91 0.01 3.19
N PHE A 100 -9.26 0.52 4.35
CA PHE A 100 -8.29 1.03 5.32
C PHE A 100 -8.48 0.40 6.69
N ARG A 101 -7.36 0.14 7.36
CA ARG A 101 -7.34 -0.24 8.78
C ARG A 101 -6.86 0.92 9.65
N ARG A 102 -7.33 0.94 10.89
CA ARG A 102 -6.76 1.80 11.92
C ARG A 102 -5.32 1.33 12.18
N SER A 103 -4.41 2.26 12.34
CA SER A 103 -3.02 1.99 12.66
C SER A 103 -2.63 2.76 13.91
N ASN A 104 -2.16 2.06 14.93
CA ASN A 104 -1.68 2.68 16.16
C ASN A 104 -0.15 2.90 16.07
N GLY A 105 0.34 4.00 16.60
CA GLY A 105 1.76 4.33 16.63
C GLY A 105 2.30 4.70 15.25
N PHE A 106 2.17 5.96 14.89
CA PHE A 106 2.68 6.51 13.63
C PHE A 106 4.10 7.04 13.81
N SER A 107 4.95 6.81 12.82
CA SER A 107 6.23 7.49 12.70
C SER A 107 6.09 8.70 11.77
N THR A 108 6.65 9.85 12.19
CA THR A 108 6.69 11.06 11.36
C THR A 108 7.70 10.96 10.22
N LYS A 109 8.73 10.09 10.35
CA LYS A 109 9.85 10.04 9.40
C LYS A 109 9.69 9.02 8.27
N GLN A 110 9.10 7.85 8.52
CA GLN A 110 9.08 6.76 7.53
C GLN A 110 7.70 6.14 7.27
N GLY A 111 6.67 6.54 8.00
CA GLY A 111 5.37 5.88 7.95
C GLY A 111 5.40 4.43 8.45
N LYS A 112 4.32 3.99 9.05
CA LYS A 112 4.12 2.60 9.47
C LYS A 112 3.43 1.83 8.35
N ALA A 113 4.02 0.73 7.93
CA ALA A 113 3.47 -0.13 6.90
C ALA A 113 2.90 -1.41 7.50
N VAL A 114 1.72 -1.81 7.04
CA VAL A 114 1.06 -3.06 7.41
C VAL A 114 0.44 -3.73 6.18
N VAL A 115 0.41 -5.06 6.18
CA VAL A 115 -0.33 -5.85 5.20
C VAL A 115 -1.59 -6.37 5.87
N PHE A 116 -2.72 -6.25 5.20
CA PHE A 116 -3.97 -6.81 5.69
C PHE A 116 -4.84 -7.32 4.55
N GLN A 117 -5.72 -8.26 4.89
CA GLN A 117 -6.72 -8.78 3.97
C GLN A 117 -8.09 -8.18 4.29
N ASN A 118 -8.81 -7.76 3.25
CA ASN A 118 -10.21 -7.36 3.34
C ASN A 118 -10.99 -8.04 2.21
N LYS A 119 -11.98 -8.85 2.58
CA LYS A 119 -12.69 -9.74 1.64
C LYS A 119 -11.68 -10.63 0.90
N ASN A 120 -11.67 -10.58 -0.42
CA ASN A 120 -10.77 -11.38 -1.27
C ASN A 120 -9.54 -10.61 -1.75
N LYS A 121 -9.27 -9.44 -1.15
CA LYS A 121 -8.16 -8.56 -1.55
C LYS A 121 -7.15 -8.40 -0.45
N VAL A 122 -5.87 -8.31 -0.83
CA VAL A 122 -4.75 -8.05 0.07
C VAL A 122 -4.23 -6.65 -0.19
N TYR A 123 -4.12 -5.86 0.86
CA TYR A 123 -3.67 -4.48 0.81
C TYR A 123 -2.37 -4.28 1.57
N TYR A 124 -1.50 -3.46 0.99
CA TYR A 124 -0.34 -2.90 1.67
C TYR A 124 -0.64 -1.45 2.02
N GLN A 125 -0.81 -1.16 3.31
CA GLN A 125 -1.15 0.17 3.81
C GLN A 125 0.05 0.83 4.46
N ILE A 126 0.28 2.09 4.13
CA ILE A 126 1.29 2.96 4.76
C ILE A 126 0.56 4.12 5.42
N THR A 127 1.01 4.48 6.62
CA THR A 127 0.40 5.54 7.42
C THR A 127 1.49 6.45 7.97
N SER A 128 1.36 7.75 7.74
CA SER A 128 2.27 8.79 8.27
C SER A 128 1.50 9.94 8.91
N LYS A 129 2.14 10.59 9.88
CA LYS A 129 1.70 11.92 10.33
C LYS A 129 2.32 12.99 9.44
N ILE A 130 1.52 13.98 9.08
CA ILE A 130 1.94 15.17 8.36
C ILE A 130 1.49 16.40 9.12
N SER A 131 2.33 17.41 9.19
CA SER A 131 2.00 18.69 9.84
C SER A 131 1.74 19.76 8.79
N TYR A 132 0.71 20.55 8.98
CA TYR A 132 0.37 21.69 8.15
C TYR A 132 0.08 22.89 9.06
N GLY A 133 1.00 23.84 9.10
CA GLY A 133 0.95 24.92 10.08
C GLY A 133 0.91 24.37 11.51
N LYS A 134 -0.17 24.67 12.24
CA LYS A 134 -0.40 24.17 13.59
C LYS A 134 -1.23 22.88 13.65
N GLU A 135 -1.73 22.40 12.51
CA GLU A 135 -2.57 21.20 12.46
C GLU A 135 -1.75 19.96 12.16
N THR A 136 -2.07 18.87 12.84
CA THR A 136 -1.51 17.55 12.57
C THR A 136 -2.58 16.70 11.91
N MET A 137 -2.18 16.03 10.84
CA MET A 137 -3.04 15.16 10.07
C MET A 137 -2.39 13.78 9.91
N VAL A 138 -3.21 12.77 9.66
CA VAL A 138 -2.75 11.42 9.35
C VAL A 138 -3.10 11.12 7.91
N PHE A 139 -2.07 10.87 7.11
CA PHE A 139 -2.21 10.46 5.73
C PHE A 139 -2.02 8.94 5.63
N GLN A 140 -2.94 8.28 4.96
CA GLN A 140 -2.89 6.83 4.72
C GLN A 140 -3.02 6.54 3.23
N GLY A 141 -2.15 5.66 2.73
CA GLY A 141 -2.25 5.06 1.39
C GLY A 141 -2.41 3.55 1.52
N ALA A 142 -3.37 2.97 0.81
CA ALA A 142 -3.58 1.53 0.73
C ALA A 142 -3.52 1.10 -0.74
N TYR A 143 -2.65 0.13 -1.01
CA TYR A 143 -2.33 -0.39 -2.35
C TYR A 143 -2.77 -1.84 -2.44
N ASP A 144 -3.49 -2.17 -3.50
CA ASP A 144 -3.94 -3.54 -3.77
C ASP A 144 -2.76 -4.37 -4.30
N ILE A 145 -2.33 -5.37 -3.52
CA ILE A 145 -1.24 -6.30 -3.87
C ILE A 145 -1.76 -7.72 -4.06
N SER A 146 -3.05 -7.88 -4.30
CA SER A 146 -3.73 -9.19 -4.40
C SER A 146 -3.18 -10.04 -5.53
N GLU A 147 -2.76 -9.44 -6.63
CA GLU A 147 -2.28 -10.14 -7.82
C GLU A 147 -1.06 -11.03 -7.52
N VAL A 148 -0.13 -10.54 -6.70
CA VAL A 148 1.05 -11.32 -6.30
C VAL A 148 0.65 -12.58 -5.53
N TYR A 149 -0.36 -12.49 -4.68
CA TYR A 149 -0.86 -13.64 -3.91
C TYR A 149 -1.61 -14.63 -4.80
N ALA A 150 -2.42 -14.15 -5.74
CA ALA A 150 -3.13 -14.98 -6.71
C ALA A 150 -2.15 -15.72 -7.63
N THR A 151 -1.14 -15.03 -8.15
CA THR A 151 -0.10 -15.61 -9.01
C THR A 151 0.65 -16.74 -8.30
N ARG A 152 1.04 -16.53 -7.02
CA ARG A 152 1.66 -17.59 -6.23
C ARG A 152 0.78 -18.84 -6.13
N HIS A 153 -0.50 -18.64 -5.82
CA HIS A 153 -1.45 -19.75 -5.70
C HIS A 153 -1.53 -20.54 -7.02
N GLN A 154 -1.67 -19.85 -8.15
CA GLN A 154 -1.72 -20.47 -9.47
C GLN A 154 -0.42 -21.23 -9.80
N GLN A 155 0.75 -20.67 -9.50
CA GLN A 155 2.04 -21.31 -9.70
C GLN A 155 2.15 -22.60 -8.88
N LEU A 156 1.76 -22.58 -7.60
CA LEU A 156 1.78 -23.77 -6.74
C LEU A 156 0.81 -24.86 -7.24
N VAL A 157 -0.37 -24.50 -7.69
CA VAL A 157 -1.35 -25.45 -8.24
C VAL A 157 -0.83 -26.08 -9.54
N SER A 158 -0.28 -25.25 -10.43
CA SER A 158 0.29 -25.73 -11.69
C SER A 158 1.50 -26.63 -11.47
N PHE A 159 2.40 -26.24 -10.58
CA PHE A 159 3.56 -27.05 -10.21
C PHE A 159 3.15 -28.40 -9.63
N ARG A 160 2.17 -28.43 -8.71
CA ARG A 160 1.63 -29.67 -8.15
C ARG A 160 1.07 -30.60 -9.22
N LYS A 161 0.32 -30.07 -10.20
CA LYS A 161 -0.21 -30.86 -11.31
C LYS A 161 0.90 -31.50 -12.15
N ILE A 162 1.93 -30.71 -12.50
CA ILE A 162 3.07 -31.20 -13.28
C ILE A 162 3.84 -32.27 -12.49
N PHE A 163 4.08 -32.01 -11.19
CA PHE A 163 4.82 -32.94 -10.35
C PHE A 163 4.12 -34.30 -10.22
N VAL A 164 2.78 -34.32 -10.09
CA VAL A 164 2.00 -35.57 -10.05
C VAL A 164 2.03 -36.34 -11.39
N LEU A 165 2.19 -35.62 -12.53
CA LEU A 165 2.26 -36.27 -13.84
C LEU A 165 3.65 -36.88 -14.15
N VAL A 166 4.70 -36.44 -13.45
CA VAL A 166 6.09 -36.85 -13.67
C VAL A 166 6.51 -38.03 -12.76
N ILE A 167 5.74 -38.28 -11.68
CA ILE A 167 5.93 -39.41 -10.77
C ILE A 167 5.09 -40.60 -11.20
#